data_3df356d75d0babd13cbf6b959c0b4388
#
_entry.id   3df356d75d0babd13cbf6b959c0b4388
#
_cell.length_a   1.000
_cell.length_b   1.000
_cell.length_c   1.000
_cell.angle_alpha   90.00
_cell.angle_beta   90.00
_cell.angle_gamma   90.00
#
_symmetry.space_group_name_H-M   'P 1'
#
loop_
_entity.id
_entity.type
_entity.pdbx_description
1 polymer ?
#
loop_
_entity_poly.entity_id
_entity_poly.type
_entity_poly.pdbx_seq_one_letter_code
_entity_poly.pdbx_strand_id
1 'polypeptide(L)'
;NITYNIIMLDIEEFEKKIDKKSRLLGVDPGKKRVGIAICDENKIVATPFTTLIKNNFSGFLTQMNKIISDNDIKGVIIGNPINMDGSSSQSSQSAKDLAINLSKSISIPITMWDERLSSRGAFNLSNDLNVNTSKKISKLDENSAAFILQGALDFLNRETT
;
A
#
# COMPACT_ATOMS: atom_id res chain seq x y z
N ASN A 1 -21.97 4.59 -6.35
CA ASN A 1 -22.79 4.89 -5.20
C ASN A 1 -22.09 5.83 -4.24
N ILE A 2 -22.84 6.78 -3.72
CA ILE A 2 -22.35 7.83 -2.82
C ILE A 2 -21.61 7.24 -1.62
N THR A 3 -22.08 6.11 -1.11
CA THR A 3 -21.49 5.45 0.05
C THR A 3 -20.05 5.00 -0.20
N TYR A 4 -19.75 4.49 -1.39
CA TYR A 4 -18.40 4.06 -1.73
C TYR A 4 -17.43 5.22 -1.87
N ASN A 5 -17.91 6.35 -2.36
CA ASN A 5 -17.09 7.56 -2.48
C ASN A 5 -16.69 8.15 -1.13
N ILE A 6 -17.46 7.86 -0.08
CA ILE A 6 -17.17 8.32 1.28
C ILE A 6 -16.14 7.39 1.96
N ILE A 7 -16.16 6.10 1.63
CA ILE A 7 -15.37 5.08 2.32
C ILE A 7 -13.94 5.02 1.79
N MET A 8 -13.75 5.08 0.46
CA MET A 8 -12.41 5.03 -0.14
C MET A 8 -12.05 6.39 -0.73
N LEU A 9 -10.98 6.98 -0.23
CA LEU A 9 -10.55 8.34 -0.57
C LEU A 9 -9.56 8.32 -1.73
N ASP A 10 -9.50 9.39 -2.54
CA ASP A 10 -8.35 9.60 -3.40
C ASP A 10 -7.18 10.10 -2.55
N ILE A 11 -5.97 10.13 -3.14
CA ILE A 11 -4.76 10.46 -2.37
C ILE A 11 -4.79 11.89 -1.80
N GLU A 12 -5.44 12.83 -2.49
CA GLU A 12 -5.52 14.21 -2.01
C GLU A 12 -6.49 14.34 -0.83
N GLU A 13 -7.61 13.64 -0.87
CA GLU A 13 -8.55 13.60 0.25
C GLU A 13 -7.94 12.85 1.44
N PHE A 14 -7.21 11.77 1.15
CA PHE A 14 -6.49 11.01 2.16
C PHE A 14 -5.49 11.91 2.89
N GLU A 15 -4.74 12.72 2.15
CA GLU A 15 -3.76 13.66 2.69
C GLU A 15 -4.39 14.60 3.73
N LYS A 16 -5.60 15.05 3.47
CA LYS A 16 -6.32 15.96 4.37
C LYS A 16 -6.79 15.28 5.64
N LYS A 17 -6.92 13.97 5.64
CA LYS A 17 -7.44 13.21 6.77
C LYS A 17 -6.38 12.60 7.67
N ILE A 18 -5.12 12.66 7.28
CA ILE A 18 -4.01 12.18 8.11
C ILE A 18 -3.29 13.37 8.74
N ASP A 19 -2.78 13.15 9.95
CA ASP A 19 -2.06 14.18 10.68
C ASP A 19 -0.63 14.33 10.15
N LYS A 20 0.00 15.42 10.54
CA LYS A 20 1.39 15.70 10.18
C LYS A 20 2.32 14.58 10.61
N LYS A 21 2.08 14.03 11.80
CA LYS A 21 2.79 12.86 12.32
C LYS A 21 1.86 11.66 12.26
N SER A 22 2.04 10.81 11.25
CA SER A 22 1.19 9.65 11.05
C SER A 22 2.00 8.51 10.46
N ARG A 23 2.00 7.36 11.13
CA ARG A 23 2.55 6.14 10.54
C ARG A 23 1.52 5.58 9.57
N LEU A 24 1.96 5.29 8.36
CA LEU A 24 1.11 4.76 7.30
C LEU A 24 1.54 3.33 6.97
N LEU A 25 0.58 2.54 6.51
CA LEU A 25 0.79 1.17 6.12
C LEU A 25 0.61 1.06 4.61
N GLY A 26 1.56 0.42 3.94
CA GLY A 26 1.48 0.14 2.51
C GLY A 26 1.13 -1.31 2.27
N VAL A 27 0.29 -1.55 1.27
CA VAL A 27 -0.21 -2.88 0.93
C VAL A 27 0.04 -3.16 -0.55
N ASP A 28 0.74 -4.27 -0.83
CA ASP A 28 0.85 -4.81 -2.18
C ASP A 28 -0.13 -5.98 -2.28
N PRO A 29 -1.28 -5.76 -2.94
CA PRO A 29 -2.34 -6.77 -2.95
C PRO A 29 -2.03 -7.92 -3.90
N GLY A 30 -1.99 -9.14 -3.37
CA GLY A 30 -1.88 -10.36 -4.14
C GLY A 30 -3.04 -11.28 -3.84
N LYS A 31 -3.23 -12.32 -4.64
CA LYS A 31 -4.32 -13.26 -4.45
C LYS A 31 -4.18 -14.06 -3.16
N LYS A 32 -2.98 -14.57 -2.91
CA LYS A 32 -2.68 -15.37 -1.72
C LYS A 32 -1.71 -14.67 -0.78
N ARG A 33 -0.80 -13.88 -1.32
CA ARG A 33 0.26 -13.21 -0.57
C ARG A 33 0.08 -11.72 -0.66
N VAL A 34 0.02 -11.06 0.47
CA VAL A 34 -0.16 -9.62 0.56
C VAL A 34 1.05 -9.02 1.26
N GLY A 35 1.84 -8.25 0.52
CA GLY A 35 3.01 -7.58 1.07
C GLY A 35 2.60 -6.39 1.92
N ILE A 36 3.28 -6.19 3.04
CA ILE A 36 3.00 -5.11 3.99
C ILE A 36 4.28 -4.33 4.27
N ALA A 37 4.17 -3.01 4.23
CA ALA A 37 5.23 -2.09 4.61
C ALA A 37 4.69 -1.05 5.58
N ILE A 38 5.57 -0.45 6.37
CA ILE A 38 5.21 0.59 7.34
C ILE A 38 6.21 1.73 7.22
N CYS A 39 5.76 2.96 7.39
CA CYS A 39 6.66 4.10 7.43
C CYS A 39 6.86 4.63 8.86
N ASP A 40 7.83 5.52 9.01
CA ASP A 40 8.05 6.26 10.24
C ASP A 40 6.92 7.30 10.45
N GLU A 41 6.82 7.84 11.65
CA GLU A 41 5.76 8.81 11.98
C GLU A 41 5.90 10.12 11.21
N ASN A 42 7.09 10.46 10.73
CA ASN A 42 7.33 11.66 9.92
C ASN A 42 7.03 11.42 8.43
N LYS A 43 6.64 10.21 8.06
CA LYS A 43 6.29 9.82 6.69
C LYS A 43 7.42 10.05 5.69
N ILE A 44 8.65 9.71 6.07
CA ILE A 44 9.82 9.91 5.22
C ILE A 44 10.27 8.62 4.56
N VAL A 45 10.38 7.53 5.32
CA VAL A 45 10.95 6.27 4.85
C VAL A 45 9.98 5.11 5.03
N ALA A 46 9.72 4.39 3.94
CA ALA A 46 8.95 3.15 3.97
C ALA A 46 9.89 1.96 4.19
N THR A 47 9.51 1.07 5.08
CA THR A 47 10.29 -0.12 5.43
C THR A 47 9.45 -1.37 5.20
N PRO A 48 9.99 -2.42 4.53
CA PRO A 48 9.29 -3.69 4.43
C PRO A 48 8.98 -4.24 5.83
N PHE A 49 7.78 -4.77 6.01
CA PHE A 49 7.36 -5.24 7.32
C PHE A 49 7.13 -6.75 7.34
N THR A 50 6.18 -7.24 6.54
CA THR A 50 5.86 -8.68 6.49
C THR A 50 5.06 -9.00 5.23
N THR A 51 4.88 -10.29 4.97
CA THR A 51 3.94 -10.79 3.96
C THR A 51 2.87 -11.61 4.67
N LEU A 52 1.63 -11.26 4.45
CA LEU A 52 0.50 -11.98 5.00
C LEU A 52 0.01 -13.03 4.01
N ILE A 53 -0.37 -14.19 4.51
CA ILE A 53 -1.00 -15.24 3.70
C ILE A 53 -2.51 -15.08 3.84
N LYS A 54 -3.18 -14.83 2.72
CA LYS A 54 -4.63 -14.60 2.69
C LYS A 54 -5.36 -15.90 2.35
N ASN A 55 -5.75 -16.66 3.36
CA ASN A 55 -6.56 -17.85 3.19
C ASN A 55 -8.05 -17.50 3.07
N ASN A 56 -8.50 -16.55 3.90
CA ASN A 56 -9.83 -15.98 3.83
C ASN A 56 -9.78 -14.54 4.31
N PHE A 57 -10.80 -13.76 4.00
CA PHE A 57 -10.82 -12.35 4.32
C PHE A 57 -10.85 -12.09 5.83
N SER A 58 -11.62 -12.89 6.57
CA SER A 58 -11.75 -12.72 8.02
C SER A 58 -10.42 -12.86 8.75
N GLY A 59 -9.64 -13.88 8.42
CA GLY A 59 -8.31 -14.10 8.99
C GLY A 59 -7.33 -13.00 8.59
N PHE A 60 -7.38 -12.59 7.33
CA PHE A 60 -6.57 -11.49 6.83
C PHE A 60 -6.89 -10.18 7.56
N LEU A 61 -8.17 -9.88 7.73
CA LEU A 61 -8.62 -8.68 8.45
C LEU A 61 -8.15 -8.68 9.90
N THR A 62 -8.18 -9.82 10.57
CA THR A 62 -7.69 -9.97 11.94
C THR A 62 -6.20 -9.62 12.02
N GLN A 63 -5.39 -10.11 11.08
CA GLN A 63 -3.98 -9.81 11.02
C GLN A 63 -3.72 -8.33 10.72
N MET A 64 -4.48 -7.74 9.79
CA MET A 64 -4.38 -6.32 9.47
C MET A 64 -4.70 -5.45 10.68
N ASN A 65 -5.78 -5.74 11.39
CA ASN A 65 -6.16 -4.98 12.58
C ASN A 65 -5.09 -5.07 13.68
N LYS A 66 -4.46 -6.22 13.83
CA LYS A 66 -3.37 -6.39 14.80
C LYS A 66 -2.17 -5.49 14.43
N ILE A 67 -1.76 -5.50 13.17
CA ILE A 67 -0.65 -4.66 12.69
C ILE A 67 -0.98 -3.18 12.89
N ILE A 68 -2.19 -2.77 12.54
CA ILE A 68 -2.65 -1.39 12.67
C ILE A 68 -2.60 -0.95 14.14
N SER A 69 -3.11 -1.78 15.03
CA SER A 69 -3.13 -1.49 16.45
C SER A 69 -1.73 -1.48 17.07
N ASP A 70 -0.93 -2.52 16.81
CA ASP A 70 0.39 -2.67 17.41
C ASP A 70 1.37 -1.58 16.98
N ASN A 71 1.18 -1.01 15.79
CA ASN A 71 2.10 -0.03 15.20
C ASN A 71 1.51 1.39 15.12
N ASP A 72 0.37 1.59 15.71
CA ASP A 72 -0.33 2.90 15.73
C ASP A 72 -0.48 3.49 14.32
N ILE A 73 -0.96 2.67 13.40
CA ILE A 73 -1.15 3.06 11.99
C ILE A 73 -2.34 4.00 11.86
N LYS A 74 -2.17 5.11 11.14
CA LYS A 74 -3.20 6.14 10.98
C LYS A 74 -3.81 6.19 9.58
N GLY A 75 -3.27 5.44 8.64
CA GLY A 75 -3.81 5.37 7.29
C GLY A 75 -3.22 4.20 6.52
N VAL A 76 -3.94 3.74 5.49
CA VAL A 76 -3.54 2.61 4.67
C VAL A 76 -3.50 3.02 3.20
N ILE A 77 -2.42 2.67 2.53
CA ILE A 77 -2.22 2.93 1.11
C ILE A 77 -2.10 1.58 0.40
N ILE A 78 -3.00 1.33 -0.55
CA ILE A 78 -3.06 0.06 -1.28
C ILE A 78 -2.60 0.30 -2.72
N GLY A 79 -1.64 -0.50 -3.18
CA GLY A 79 -1.17 -0.43 -4.55
C GLY A 79 -2.24 -0.85 -5.54
N ASN A 80 -2.36 -0.10 -6.63
CA ASN A 80 -3.30 -0.40 -7.71
C ASN A 80 -2.50 -0.77 -8.96
N PRO A 81 -2.45 -2.05 -9.34
CA PRO A 81 -1.66 -2.50 -10.49
C PRO A 81 -2.40 -2.22 -11.82
N ILE A 82 -2.33 -0.98 -12.27
CA ILE A 82 -2.92 -0.56 -13.55
C ILE A 82 -1.93 -0.85 -14.67
N ASN A 83 -2.42 -1.28 -15.84
CA ASN A 83 -1.58 -1.50 -17.01
C ASN A 83 -0.94 -0.18 -17.48
N MET A 84 0.19 -0.27 -18.17
CA MET A 84 0.93 0.92 -18.63
C MET A 84 0.10 1.83 -19.53
N ASP A 85 -0.89 1.27 -20.25
CA ASP A 85 -1.80 2.05 -21.10
C ASP A 85 -2.97 2.69 -20.33
N GLY A 86 -3.03 2.47 -19.01
CA GLY A 86 -4.09 2.99 -18.16
C GLY A 86 -5.30 2.09 -18.02
N SER A 87 -5.36 0.98 -18.76
CA SER A 87 -6.49 0.05 -18.65
C SER A 87 -6.41 -0.78 -17.38
N SER A 88 -7.57 -1.21 -16.88
CA SER A 88 -7.66 -2.06 -15.70
C SER A 88 -7.44 -3.52 -16.05
N SER A 89 -6.65 -4.22 -15.23
CA SER A 89 -6.44 -5.65 -15.34
C SER A 89 -7.31 -6.37 -14.31
N GLN A 90 -7.28 -7.71 -14.34
CA GLN A 90 -7.93 -8.52 -13.33
C GLN A 90 -7.30 -8.27 -11.94
N SER A 91 -5.98 -8.07 -11.90
CA SER A 91 -5.27 -7.73 -10.66
C SER A 91 -5.70 -6.37 -10.12
N SER A 92 -5.94 -5.40 -10.99
CA SER A 92 -6.45 -4.09 -10.60
C SER A 92 -7.85 -4.20 -9.99
N GLN A 93 -8.72 -5.03 -10.58
CA GLN A 93 -10.05 -5.24 -10.03
C GLN A 93 -9.98 -5.92 -8.65
N SER A 94 -9.10 -6.90 -8.48
CA SER A 94 -8.90 -7.55 -7.19
C SER A 94 -8.38 -6.58 -6.13
N ALA A 95 -7.49 -5.68 -6.51
CA ALA A 95 -6.97 -4.65 -5.60
C ALA A 95 -8.08 -3.69 -5.17
N LYS A 96 -8.94 -3.28 -6.10
CA LYS A 96 -10.08 -2.40 -5.79
C LYS A 96 -11.07 -3.09 -4.85
N ASP A 97 -11.36 -4.38 -5.09
CA ASP A 97 -12.24 -5.16 -4.23
C ASP A 97 -11.69 -5.28 -2.82
N LEU A 98 -10.39 -5.52 -2.70
CA LEU A 98 -9.72 -5.56 -1.40
C LEU A 98 -9.84 -4.21 -0.68
N ALA A 99 -9.57 -3.12 -1.39
CA ALA A 99 -9.66 -1.77 -0.82
C ALA A 99 -11.08 -1.47 -0.33
N ILE A 100 -12.09 -1.80 -1.11
CA ILE A 100 -13.49 -1.61 -0.74
C ILE A 100 -13.83 -2.43 0.50
N ASN A 101 -13.43 -3.70 0.53
CA ASN A 101 -13.71 -4.58 1.67
C ASN A 101 -13.00 -4.11 2.94
N LEU A 102 -11.76 -3.66 2.82
CA LEU A 102 -11.03 -3.12 3.96
C LEU A 102 -11.67 -1.81 4.47
N SER A 103 -12.09 -0.94 3.55
CA SER A 103 -12.69 0.34 3.95
C SER A 103 -14.02 0.18 4.69
N LYS A 104 -14.72 -0.92 4.46
CA LYS A 104 -15.94 -1.25 5.20
C LYS A 104 -15.66 -1.78 6.61
N SER A 105 -14.45 -2.27 6.86
CA SER A 105 -14.10 -3.00 8.08
C SER A 105 -13.09 -2.27 8.96
N ILE A 106 -12.41 -1.27 8.42
CA ILE A 106 -11.36 -0.51 9.11
C ILE A 106 -11.78 0.96 9.13
N SER A 107 -11.66 1.60 10.29
CA SER A 107 -12.13 2.98 10.49
C SER A 107 -11.14 4.05 10.04
N ILE A 108 -9.85 3.72 9.90
CA ILE A 108 -8.84 4.71 9.49
C ILE A 108 -8.92 4.95 7.97
N PRO A 109 -8.43 6.11 7.48
CA PRO A 109 -8.47 6.43 6.06
C PRO A 109 -7.73 5.41 5.20
N ILE A 110 -8.28 5.08 4.03
CA ILE A 110 -7.71 4.16 3.06
C ILE A 110 -7.73 4.83 1.70
N THR A 111 -6.61 4.72 0.97
CA THR A 111 -6.51 5.19 -0.40
C THR A 111 -5.79 4.16 -1.27
N MET A 112 -5.89 4.31 -2.57
CA MET A 112 -5.14 3.51 -3.53
C MET A 112 -4.06 4.35 -4.19
N TRP A 113 -2.97 3.69 -4.58
CA TRP A 113 -1.83 4.32 -5.24
C TRP A 113 -1.54 3.60 -6.56
N ASP A 114 -1.44 4.36 -7.63
CA ASP A 114 -1.12 3.84 -8.97
C ASP A 114 0.32 3.30 -9.00
N GLU A 115 0.47 1.98 -9.10
CA GLU A 115 1.79 1.32 -9.07
C GLU A 115 2.69 1.71 -10.25
N ARG A 116 2.12 2.24 -11.34
CA ARG A 116 2.93 2.76 -12.44
C ARG A 116 3.89 3.85 -12.00
N LEU A 117 3.57 4.53 -10.91
CA LEU A 117 4.38 5.62 -10.38
C LEU A 117 5.50 5.13 -9.47
N SER A 118 5.48 3.87 -9.03
CA SER A 118 6.42 3.32 -8.04
C SER A 118 7.24 2.14 -8.55
N SER A 119 6.64 1.21 -9.29
CA SER A 119 7.25 -0.08 -9.62
C SER A 119 8.53 0.05 -10.42
N ARG A 120 8.64 1.06 -11.27
CA ARG A 120 9.83 1.31 -12.08
C ARG A 120 11.04 1.65 -11.22
N GLY A 121 10.84 2.50 -10.22
CA GLY A 121 11.88 2.84 -9.27
C GLY A 121 12.29 1.64 -8.43
N ALA A 122 11.33 0.82 -8.04
CA ALA A 122 11.56 -0.40 -7.28
C ALA A 122 12.50 -1.36 -7.99
N PHE A 123 12.19 -1.63 -9.25
CA PHE A 123 12.98 -2.55 -10.08
C PHE A 123 14.42 -2.03 -10.27
N ASN A 124 14.54 -0.76 -10.58
CA ASN A 124 15.85 -0.13 -10.79
C ASN A 124 16.71 -0.17 -9.53
N LEU A 125 16.11 0.13 -8.37
CA LEU A 125 16.82 0.09 -7.10
C LEU A 125 17.31 -1.33 -6.77
N SER A 126 16.50 -2.35 -7.01
CA SER A 126 16.89 -3.74 -6.80
C SER A 126 18.07 -4.14 -7.68
N ASN A 127 18.12 -3.66 -8.92
CA ASN A 127 19.23 -3.91 -9.83
C ASN A 127 20.50 -3.17 -9.38
N ASP A 128 20.37 -1.93 -8.97
CA ASP A 128 21.47 -1.09 -8.52
C ASP A 128 22.16 -1.67 -7.29
N LEU A 129 21.41 -2.32 -6.42
CA LEU A 129 21.95 -2.94 -5.21
C LEU A 129 22.58 -4.31 -5.48
N ASN A 130 22.53 -4.78 -6.72
CA ASN A 130 23.15 -6.03 -7.12
C ASN A 130 22.73 -7.22 -6.26
N VAL A 131 21.46 -7.26 -5.89
CA VAL A 131 20.90 -8.29 -5.00
C VAL A 131 20.76 -9.61 -5.77
N ASN A 132 21.09 -10.70 -5.10
CA ASN A 132 20.92 -12.06 -5.66
C ASN A 132 19.48 -12.30 -6.09
N THR A 133 19.27 -12.91 -7.26
CA THR A 133 17.95 -13.13 -7.85
C THR A 133 16.99 -13.87 -6.90
N SER A 134 17.49 -14.91 -6.21
CA SER A 134 16.66 -15.67 -5.27
C SER A 134 16.21 -14.81 -4.08
N LYS A 135 17.08 -13.95 -3.58
CA LYS A 135 16.71 -13.00 -2.52
C LYS A 135 15.73 -11.95 -3.00
N LYS A 136 15.89 -11.48 -4.27
CA LYS A 136 14.94 -10.55 -4.88
C LYS A 136 13.55 -11.16 -4.92
N ILE A 137 13.44 -12.42 -5.36
CA ILE A 137 12.15 -13.11 -5.46
C ILE A 137 11.52 -13.32 -4.07
N SER A 138 12.30 -13.80 -3.11
CA SER A 138 11.79 -14.12 -1.77
C SER A 138 11.30 -12.89 -1.00
N LYS A 139 11.85 -11.71 -1.30
CA LYS A 139 11.47 -10.47 -0.64
C LYS A 139 10.65 -9.53 -1.51
N LEU A 140 10.26 -9.98 -2.71
CA LEU A 140 9.59 -9.13 -3.68
C LEU A 140 8.30 -8.55 -3.14
N ASP A 141 7.47 -9.35 -2.46
CA ASP A 141 6.17 -8.90 -1.95
C ASP A 141 6.33 -7.76 -0.93
N GLU A 142 7.23 -7.94 0.04
CA GLU A 142 7.47 -6.93 1.07
C GLU A 142 8.13 -5.69 0.49
N ASN A 143 9.10 -5.88 -0.42
CA ASN A 143 9.78 -4.76 -1.08
C ASN A 143 8.83 -4.00 -1.99
N SER A 144 7.94 -4.71 -2.69
CA SER A 144 6.92 -4.06 -3.54
C SER A 144 6.01 -3.17 -2.69
N ALA A 145 5.57 -3.66 -1.53
CA ALA A 145 4.76 -2.85 -0.61
C ALA A 145 5.52 -1.62 -0.14
N ALA A 146 6.82 -1.76 0.17
CA ALA A 146 7.65 -0.62 0.57
C ALA A 146 7.80 0.41 -0.55
N PHE A 147 7.95 -0.04 -1.79
CA PHE A 147 8.05 0.89 -2.93
C PHE A 147 6.73 1.57 -3.23
N ILE A 148 5.61 0.87 -3.11
CA ILE A 148 4.28 1.48 -3.23
C ILE A 148 4.14 2.57 -2.17
N LEU A 149 4.44 2.25 -0.93
CA LEU A 149 4.34 3.20 0.16
C LEU A 149 5.29 4.37 -0.03
N GLN A 150 6.55 4.11 -0.40
CA GLN A 150 7.54 5.17 -0.61
C GLN A 150 7.11 6.13 -1.71
N GLY A 151 6.58 5.62 -2.82
CA GLY A 151 6.06 6.46 -3.90
C GLY A 151 4.96 7.38 -3.41
N ALA A 152 4.06 6.87 -2.61
CA ALA A 152 2.98 7.67 -2.02
C ALA A 152 3.54 8.69 -1.01
N LEU A 153 4.52 8.31 -0.18
CA LEU A 153 5.16 9.23 0.76
C LEU A 153 5.83 10.39 0.04
N ASP A 154 6.53 10.10 -1.05
CA ASP A 154 7.21 11.13 -1.84
C ASP A 154 6.19 12.12 -2.42
N PHE A 155 5.04 11.62 -2.86
CA PHE A 155 3.95 12.48 -3.31
C PHE A 155 3.41 13.34 -2.16
N LEU A 156 3.17 12.73 -1.00
CA LEU A 156 2.63 13.44 0.17
C LEU A 156 3.60 14.51 0.69
N ASN A 157 4.89 14.30 0.50
CA ASN A 157 5.94 15.22 0.94
C ASN A 157 6.38 16.19 -0.17
N ARG A 158 5.70 16.21 -1.31
CA ARG A 158 6.05 17.11 -2.40
C ARG A 158 5.94 18.58 -1.98
N GLU A 159 6.81 19.41 -2.52
CA GLU A 159 6.72 20.84 -2.29
C GLU A 159 5.50 21.40 -3.03
N THR A 160 4.62 22.05 -2.29
CA THR A 160 3.50 22.79 -2.87
C THR A 160 3.92 24.25 -2.99
N THR A 161 4.15 24.68 -4.21
CA THR A 161 4.39 26.10 -4.51
C THR A 161 3.07 26.78 -4.81
#